data_758aedd9aff0a78b3d5e9a6797747e16
#
_entry.id   758aedd9aff0a78b3d5e9a6797747e16
#
_cell.length_a   1.000
_cell.length_b   1.000
_cell.length_c   1.000
_cell.angle_alpha   90.00
_cell.angle_beta   90.00
_cell.angle_gamma   90.00
#
_symmetry.space_group_name_H-M   'P 1'
#
loop_
_entity.id
_entity.type
_entity.pdbx_description
1 polymer ?
#
loop_
_entity_poly.entity_id
_entity_poly.type
_entity_poly.pdbx_seq_one_letter_code
_entity_poly.pdbx_strand_id
1 'polypeptide(L)'
;MFRLDPRLEQDTHGVTSFALSRVLLMNDARYPWLILVPNRNGLSELHDLNAADQARLNDEIIIVSRGLARMFTPEKINVGALGNIVRQLHIHIVARNTDDPAWPGPVWGHSPAVPYAADALAERRSRLTAEFG
;
A
#
# COMPACT_ATOMS: atom_id res chain seq x y z
N MET A 1 -20.23 -10.57 1.62
CA MET A 1 -19.78 -9.18 1.86
C MET A 1 -18.28 -9.16 2.10
N PHE A 2 -17.57 -8.26 1.45
CA PHE A 2 -16.13 -8.11 1.64
C PHE A 2 -15.81 -7.61 3.06
N ARG A 3 -14.81 -8.20 3.68
CA ARG A 3 -14.33 -7.79 4.99
C ARG A 3 -12.80 -7.69 4.96
N LEU A 4 -12.28 -6.53 5.32
CA LEU A 4 -10.83 -6.33 5.43
C LEU A 4 -10.28 -7.17 6.58
N ASP A 5 -9.14 -7.85 6.34
CA ASP A 5 -8.47 -8.63 7.37
C ASP A 5 -8.20 -7.74 8.60
N PRO A 6 -8.51 -8.22 9.82
CA PRO A 6 -8.33 -7.42 11.04
C PRO A 6 -6.92 -6.91 11.25
N ARG A 7 -5.90 -7.63 10.79
CA ARG A 7 -4.50 -7.22 10.93
C ARG A 7 -4.18 -6.06 9.99
N LEU A 8 -4.69 -6.10 8.76
CA LEU A 8 -4.56 -4.96 7.84
C LEU A 8 -5.29 -3.75 8.39
N GLU A 9 -6.48 -3.93 8.93
CA GLU A 9 -7.24 -2.83 9.52
C GLU A 9 -6.48 -2.20 10.69
N GLN A 10 -5.85 -3.01 11.54
CA GLN A 10 -5.09 -2.54 12.69
C GLN A 10 -3.80 -1.81 12.28
N ASP A 11 -3.11 -2.30 11.25
CA ASP A 11 -1.78 -1.84 10.88
C ASP A 11 -1.78 -0.70 9.87
N THR A 12 -2.95 -0.26 9.42
CA THR A 12 -3.06 0.75 8.35
C THR A 12 -4.07 1.83 8.68
N HIS A 13 -4.03 2.90 7.88
CA HIS A 13 -5.04 3.96 7.87
C HIS A 13 -5.65 4.04 6.48
N GLY A 14 -6.99 4.16 6.40
CA GLY A 14 -7.67 4.30 5.12
C GLY A 14 -7.34 5.62 4.44
N VAL A 15 -7.18 5.58 3.12
CA VAL A 15 -6.94 6.77 2.29
C VAL A 15 -8.14 7.02 1.38
N THR A 16 -8.42 6.06 0.49
CA THR A 16 -9.52 6.16 -0.48
C THR A 16 -9.85 4.76 -1.00
N SER A 17 -10.75 4.68 -1.97
CA SER A 17 -11.04 3.46 -2.70
C SER A 17 -11.01 3.71 -4.19
N PHE A 18 -10.39 2.80 -4.93
CA PHE A 18 -10.47 2.75 -6.39
C PHE A 18 -11.59 1.80 -6.83
N ALA A 19 -11.74 1.64 -8.13
CA ALA A 19 -12.78 0.78 -8.68
C ALA A 19 -12.69 -0.67 -8.19
N LEU A 20 -11.47 -1.21 -8.05
CA LEU A 20 -11.26 -2.56 -7.53
C LEU A 20 -10.80 -2.56 -6.09
N SER A 21 -9.81 -1.73 -5.72
CA SER A 21 -9.08 -1.87 -4.47
C SER A 21 -9.34 -0.74 -3.50
N ARG A 22 -9.33 -1.06 -2.20
CA ARG A 22 -9.14 -0.07 -1.15
C ARG A 22 -7.68 0.37 -1.13
N VAL A 23 -7.45 1.64 -0.87
CA VAL A 23 -6.11 2.23 -0.75
C VAL A 23 -5.86 2.54 0.71
N LEU A 24 -4.86 1.89 1.29
CA LEU A 24 -4.49 2.01 2.69
C LEU A 24 -3.08 2.58 2.82
N LEU A 25 -2.85 3.35 3.88
CA LEU A 25 -1.53 3.84 4.26
C LEU A 25 -0.99 2.95 5.38
N MET A 26 0.13 2.27 5.13
CA MET A 26 0.81 1.51 6.18
C MET A 26 1.24 2.44 7.31
N ASN A 27 0.95 2.07 8.55
CA ASN A 27 1.27 2.89 9.73
C ASN A 27 2.75 2.79 10.10
N ASP A 28 3.59 3.22 9.17
CA ASP A 28 5.04 3.32 9.35
C ASP A 28 5.52 4.68 8.82
N ALA A 29 5.82 5.58 9.72
CA ALA A 29 6.16 6.96 9.37
C ALA A 29 7.48 7.10 8.61
N ARG A 30 8.29 6.04 8.56
CA ARG A 30 9.63 6.07 7.95
C ARG A 30 9.60 5.99 6.42
N TYR A 31 8.46 5.51 5.84
CA TYR A 31 8.36 5.27 4.40
C TYR A 31 7.01 5.75 3.88
N PRO A 32 6.95 6.34 2.66
CA PRO A 32 5.69 6.46 1.94
C PRO A 32 5.29 5.06 1.44
N TRP A 33 4.34 4.43 2.11
CA TRP A 33 4.03 3.02 1.93
C TRP A 33 2.51 2.83 1.83
N LEU A 34 2.02 2.55 0.62
CA LEU A 34 0.61 2.28 0.37
C LEU A 34 0.37 0.80 0.15
N ILE A 35 -0.85 0.38 0.47
CA ILE A 35 -1.31 -1.00 0.27
C ILE A 35 -2.63 -0.95 -0.49
N LEU A 36 -2.73 -1.74 -1.56
CA LEU A 36 -3.95 -1.95 -2.31
C LEU A 36 -4.57 -3.29 -1.90
N VAL A 37 -5.84 -3.28 -1.52
CA VAL A 37 -6.56 -4.50 -1.17
C VAL A 37 -7.75 -4.64 -2.12
N PRO A 38 -7.68 -5.57 -3.09
CA PRO A 38 -8.81 -5.82 -3.99
C PRO A 38 -10.08 -6.17 -3.21
N ASN A 39 -11.17 -5.48 -3.51
CA ASN A 39 -12.45 -5.60 -2.80
C ASN A 39 -13.24 -6.80 -3.37
N ARG A 40 -12.68 -8.00 -3.21
CA ARG A 40 -13.28 -9.27 -3.63
C ARG A 40 -13.08 -10.29 -2.52
N ASN A 41 -14.08 -11.13 -2.28
CA ASN A 41 -14.00 -12.18 -1.27
C ASN A 41 -13.11 -13.34 -1.72
N GLY A 42 -12.43 -13.96 -0.77
CA GLY A 42 -11.76 -15.25 -0.97
C GLY A 42 -10.47 -15.21 -1.77
N LEU A 43 -9.86 -14.04 -1.95
CA LEU A 43 -8.62 -13.91 -2.69
C LEU A 43 -7.41 -14.03 -1.78
N SER A 44 -6.45 -14.87 -2.16
CA SER A 44 -5.14 -14.92 -1.52
C SER A 44 -3.99 -14.71 -2.51
N GLU A 45 -4.17 -15.11 -3.77
CA GLU A 45 -3.12 -15.01 -4.78
C GLU A 45 -3.55 -14.14 -5.96
N LEU A 46 -2.58 -13.59 -6.68
CA LEU A 46 -2.85 -12.80 -7.88
C LEU A 46 -3.67 -13.60 -8.91
N HIS A 47 -3.36 -14.88 -9.07
CA HIS A 47 -4.05 -15.73 -10.04
C HIS A 47 -5.47 -16.12 -9.61
N ASP A 48 -5.88 -15.79 -8.38
CA ASP A 48 -7.28 -15.96 -7.96
C ASP A 48 -8.21 -14.92 -8.59
N LEU A 49 -7.66 -13.79 -9.04
CA LEU A 49 -8.43 -12.77 -9.74
C LEU A 49 -8.83 -13.23 -11.14
N ASN A 50 -10.03 -12.85 -11.58
CA ASN A 50 -10.39 -13.05 -13.00
C ASN A 50 -9.57 -12.10 -13.89
N ALA A 51 -9.61 -12.34 -15.22
CA ALA A 51 -8.78 -11.59 -16.16
C ALA A 51 -9.05 -10.08 -16.13
N ALA A 52 -10.31 -9.67 -16.01
CA ALA A 52 -10.68 -8.25 -15.95
C ALA A 52 -10.14 -7.59 -14.71
N ASP A 53 -10.22 -8.25 -13.56
CA ASP A 53 -9.71 -7.71 -12.29
C ASP A 53 -8.19 -7.73 -12.25
N GLN A 54 -7.52 -8.70 -12.89
CA GLN A 54 -6.06 -8.67 -13.04
C GLN A 54 -5.60 -7.42 -13.79
N ALA A 55 -6.26 -7.10 -14.91
CA ALA A 55 -5.95 -5.91 -15.69
C ALA A 55 -6.19 -4.64 -14.87
N ARG A 56 -7.32 -4.58 -14.16
CA ARG A 56 -7.67 -3.44 -13.31
C ARG A 56 -6.69 -3.24 -12.17
N LEU A 57 -6.29 -4.33 -11.51
CA LEU A 57 -5.30 -4.24 -10.43
C LEU A 57 -3.97 -3.70 -10.96
N ASN A 58 -3.53 -4.16 -12.13
CA ASN A 58 -2.31 -3.65 -12.73
C ASN A 58 -2.40 -2.14 -13.00
N ASP A 59 -3.54 -1.68 -13.51
CA ASP A 59 -3.76 -0.24 -13.73
C ASP A 59 -3.68 0.54 -12.40
N GLU A 60 -4.29 0.01 -11.34
CA GLU A 60 -4.28 0.66 -10.02
C GLU A 60 -2.87 0.71 -9.41
N ILE A 61 -2.09 -0.36 -9.57
CA ILE A 61 -0.67 -0.36 -9.15
C ILE A 61 0.11 0.74 -9.88
N ILE A 62 -0.10 0.90 -11.18
CA ILE A 62 0.57 1.93 -11.97
C ILE A 62 0.14 3.34 -11.53
N ILE A 63 -1.15 3.54 -11.27
CA ILE A 63 -1.66 4.83 -10.78
C ILE A 63 -0.98 5.21 -9.47
N VAL A 64 -0.92 4.27 -8.51
CA VAL A 64 -0.28 4.52 -7.21
C VAL A 64 1.22 4.77 -7.38
N SER A 65 1.90 3.96 -8.19
CA SER A 65 3.34 4.10 -8.44
C SER A 65 3.67 5.47 -9.01
N ARG A 66 2.92 5.93 -10.00
CA ARG A 66 3.10 7.25 -10.60
C ARG A 66 2.82 8.38 -9.61
N GLY A 67 1.76 8.25 -8.81
CA GLY A 67 1.42 9.24 -7.79
C GLY A 67 2.51 9.36 -6.73
N LEU A 68 3.02 8.25 -6.23
CA LEU A 68 4.12 8.25 -5.26
C LEU A 68 5.40 8.84 -5.87
N ALA A 69 5.67 8.55 -7.14
CA ALA A 69 6.83 9.11 -7.83
C ALA A 69 6.74 10.64 -7.93
N ARG A 70 5.55 11.18 -8.24
CA ARG A 70 5.34 12.63 -8.29
C ARG A 70 5.47 13.28 -6.92
N MET A 71 4.88 12.66 -5.90
CA MET A 71 4.81 13.24 -4.55
C MET A 71 6.15 13.25 -3.84
N PHE A 72 6.93 12.18 -3.97
CA PHE A 72 8.11 11.93 -3.13
C PHE A 72 9.42 11.89 -3.90
N THR A 73 9.40 11.91 -5.22
CA THR A 73 10.59 11.81 -6.08
C THR A 73 11.59 10.77 -5.59
N PRO A 74 11.16 9.50 -5.41
CA PRO A 74 11.99 8.45 -4.82
C PRO A 74 13.07 7.94 -5.79
N GLU A 75 14.10 7.30 -5.22
CA GLU A 75 15.09 6.57 -6.03
C GLU A 75 14.47 5.33 -6.68
N LYS A 76 13.51 4.70 -6.01
CA LYS A 76 12.91 3.44 -6.47
C LYS A 76 11.49 3.28 -5.93
N ILE A 77 10.64 2.60 -6.70
CA ILE A 77 9.34 2.10 -6.22
C ILE A 77 9.47 0.59 -6.06
N ASN A 78 9.17 0.10 -4.86
CA ASN A 78 9.09 -1.35 -4.61
C ASN A 78 7.63 -1.79 -4.60
N VAL A 79 7.33 -2.85 -5.34
CA VAL A 79 5.99 -3.45 -5.41
C VAL A 79 6.09 -4.90 -5.01
N GLY A 80 5.23 -5.36 -4.11
CA GLY A 80 5.26 -6.75 -3.68
C GLY A 80 3.94 -7.21 -3.09
N ALA A 81 3.64 -8.50 -3.28
CA ALA A 81 2.53 -9.20 -2.66
C ALA A 81 3.10 -10.38 -1.90
N LEU A 82 3.20 -10.27 -0.57
CA LEU A 82 3.79 -11.32 0.26
C LEU A 82 2.75 -12.32 0.74
N GLY A 83 1.89 -11.93 1.67
CA GLY A 83 0.81 -12.78 2.15
C GLY A 83 1.23 -13.89 3.09
N ASN A 84 2.46 -13.90 3.59
CA ASN A 84 2.95 -14.96 4.47
C ASN A 84 2.30 -14.94 5.85
N ILE A 85 1.91 -13.75 6.32
CA ILE A 85 1.24 -13.56 7.61
C ILE A 85 -0.24 -13.28 7.39
N VAL A 86 -0.57 -12.29 6.55
CA VAL A 86 -1.94 -11.95 6.16
C VAL A 86 -2.21 -12.53 4.78
N ARG A 87 -3.06 -13.55 4.71
CA ARG A 87 -3.31 -14.26 3.45
C ARG A 87 -4.22 -13.51 2.49
N GLN A 88 -5.07 -12.62 2.98
CA GLN A 88 -5.92 -11.81 2.11
C GLN A 88 -5.03 -11.04 1.12
N LEU A 89 -5.32 -11.17 -0.18
CA LEU A 89 -4.52 -10.57 -1.24
C LEU A 89 -4.39 -9.06 -1.02
N HIS A 90 -3.17 -8.58 -0.92
CA HIS A 90 -2.86 -7.16 -0.83
C HIS A 90 -1.50 -6.88 -1.45
N ILE A 91 -1.39 -5.71 -2.07
CA ILE A 91 -0.21 -5.31 -2.82
C ILE A 91 0.42 -4.11 -2.13
N HIS A 92 1.68 -4.27 -1.73
CA HIS A 92 2.48 -3.18 -1.16
C HIS A 92 3.12 -2.37 -2.27
N ILE A 93 3.08 -1.03 -2.15
CA ILE A 93 3.77 -0.12 -3.06
C ILE A 93 4.47 0.92 -2.20
N VAL A 94 5.81 0.91 -2.24
CA VAL A 94 6.65 1.69 -1.34
C VAL A 94 7.59 2.59 -2.12
N ALA A 95 7.59 3.88 -1.80
CA ALA A 95 8.58 4.81 -2.33
C ALA A 95 9.86 4.71 -1.49
N ARG A 96 11.00 4.41 -2.15
CA ARG A 96 12.26 4.14 -1.49
C ARG A 96 13.30 5.21 -1.80
N ASN A 97 14.09 5.54 -0.78
CA ASN A 97 15.19 6.51 -0.91
C ASN A 97 16.46 5.93 -0.31
N THR A 98 17.61 6.42 -0.78
CA THR A 98 18.92 5.97 -0.32
C THR A 98 19.17 6.28 1.16
N ASP A 99 18.43 7.22 1.72
CA ASP A 99 18.54 7.62 3.14
C ASP A 99 17.48 6.95 4.03
N ASP A 100 16.63 6.08 3.48
CA ASP A 100 15.66 5.38 4.33
C ASP A 100 16.32 4.28 5.17
N PRO A 101 15.72 3.91 6.32
CA PRO A 101 16.38 3.01 7.28
C PRO A 101 16.76 1.63 6.73
N ALA A 102 15.98 1.09 5.78
CA ALA A 102 16.22 -0.26 5.26
C ALA A 102 17.13 -0.29 4.04
N TRP A 103 17.34 0.86 3.36
CA TRP A 103 18.07 0.91 2.10
C TRP A 103 19.44 0.25 2.18
N PRO A 104 19.87 -0.57 1.22
CA PRO A 104 19.20 -0.95 -0.04
C PRO A 104 18.30 -2.19 0.09
N GLY A 105 18.10 -2.71 1.28
CA GLY A 105 17.26 -3.87 1.52
C GLY A 105 15.78 -3.54 1.46
N PRO A 106 14.91 -4.57 1.43
CA PRO A 106 13.46 -4.36 1.45
C PRO A 106 12.99 -3.86 2.81
N VAL A 107 11.81 -3.25 2.83
CA VAL A 107 11.21 -2.77 4.09
C VAL A 107 10.62 -3.92 4.91
N TRP A 108 10.14 -4.99 4.23
CA TRP A 108 9.50 -6.12 4.90
C TRP A 108 10.51 -6.90 5.73
N GLY A 109 10.22 -7.02 7.03
CA GLY A 109 11.09 -7.76 7.96
C GLY A 109 12.31 -7.00 8.45
N HIS A 110 12.48 -5.73 8.06
CA HIS A 110 13.66 -4.96 8.48
C HIS A 110 13.62 -4.63 9.98
N SER A 111 12.53 -4.08 10.46
CA SER A 111 12.37 -3.65 11.85
C SER A 111 10.91 -3.37 12.16
N PRO A 112 10.53 -3.29 13.45
CA PRO A 112 9.16 -2.92 13.80
C PRO A 112 8.77 -1.57 13.22
N ALA A 113 7.49 -1.44 12.83
CA ALA A 113 6.96 -0.19 12.29
C ALA A 113 7.05 0.94 13.32
N VAL A 114 7.27 2.16 12.83
CA VAL A 114 7.23 3.37 13.65
C VAL A 114 5.93 4.11 13.32
N PRO A 115 4.92 4.07 14.21
CA PRO A 115 3.62 4.68 13.92
C PRO A 115 3.71 6.18 13.67
N TYR A 116 2.81 6.70 12.85
CA TYR A 116 2.68 8.13 12.64
C TYR A 116 2.22 8.83 13.92
N ALA A 117 2.81 10.00 14.22
CA ALA A 117 2.21 10.95 15.14
C ALA A 117 0.94 11.55 14.50
N ALA A 118 -0.01 12.01 15.33
CA ALA A 118 -1.33 12.44 14.85
C ALA A 118 -1.27 13.54 13.79
N ASP A 119 -0.42 14.53 13.98
CA ASP A 119 -0.25 15.66 13.05
C ASP A 119 0.40 15.22 11.72
N ALA A 120 1.44 14.39 11.81
CA ALA A 120 2.10 13.81 10.62
C ALA A 120 1.17 12.91 9.83
N LEU A 121 0.33 12.12 10.51
CA LEU A 121 -0.68 11.29 9.88
C LEU A 121 -1.71 12.14 9.11
N ALA A 122 -2.23 13.18 9.76
CA ALA A 122 -3.22 14.07 9.15
C ALA A 122 -2.66 14.72 7.88
N GLU A 123 -1.44 15.20 7.92
CA GLU A 123 -0.78 15.81 6.77
C GLU A 123 -0.57 14.79 5.63
N ARG A 124 -0.03 13.61 5.96
CA ARG A 124 0.21 12.57 4.97
C ARG A 124 -1.08 12.11 4.31
N ARG A 125 -2.13 11.87 5.09
CA ARG A 125 -3.43 11.47 4.56
C ARG A 125 -4.05 12.54 3.68
N SER A 126 -3.96 13.81 4.08
CA SER A 126 -4.47 14.93 3.29
C SER A 126 -3.81 15.00 1.91
N ARG A 127 -2.49 14.88 1.85
CA ARG A 127 -1.73 14.88 0.59
C ARG A 127 -2.07 13.67 -0.28
N LEU A 128 -2.20 12.49 0.31
CA LEU A 128 -2.55 11.27 -0.41
C LEU A 128 -3.98 11.36 -0.95
N THR A 129 -4.91 11.86 -0.17
CA THR A 129 -6.30 12.05 -0.61
C THR A 129 -6.37 13.05 -1.77
N ALA A 130 -5.58 14.12 -1.71
CA ALA A 130 -5.50 15.09 -2.80
C ALA A 130 -4.96 14.46 -4.11
N GLU A 131 -4.01 13.52 -3.99
CA GLU A 131 -3.41 12.86 -5.16
C GLU A 131 -4.33 11.76 -5.72
N PHE A 132 -4.95 10.94 -4.88
CA PHE A 132 -5.64 9.72 -5.28
C PHE A 132 -7.17 9.74 -5.10
N GLY A 133 -7.66 10.57 -4.23
CA GLY A 133 -9.09 10.72 -3.96
C GLY A 133 -9.77 11.59 -5.00
#